data_5e995d16dc9ff1ce0e50d5c7cb97651f
#
_entry.id   5e995d16dc9ff1ce0e50d5c7cb97651f
#
_cell.length_a   1.000
_cell.length_b   1.000
_cell.length_c   1.000
_cell.angle_alpha   90.00
_cell.angle_beta   90.00
_cell.angle_gamma   90.00
#
_symmetry.space_group_name_H-M   'P 1'
#
loop_
_entity.id
_entity.type
_entity.pdbx_description
1 polymer ?
#
loop_
_entity_poly.entity_id
_entity_poly.type
_entity_poly.pdbx_seq_one_letter_code
_entity_poly.pdbx_strand_id
1 'polypeptide(L)'
;MSGQIDWLVVGLGNPGAKYQGTPHNVGADVANALAARWELPKAKQRYRGLITQGTALIGGPPKIGVAVLLPQTYMNESGKSVSPARGELRVEPDRILVCHDEIDTPFGEVRTKFGGGLAGHNGLKSLKAQLGTADFHRIRLGVGRPDSTDPEIVAAYVLGRWRQPKSEVQALIDAGADAAEKLILDSDTNALSAP
;
A
#
# COMPACT_ATOMS: atom_id res chain seq x y z
N MET A 1 23.01 -3.08 11.31
CA MET A 1 22.73 -1.62 11.28
C MET A 1 21.59 -1.40 10.31
N SER A 2 20.45 -0.94 10.78
CA SER A 2 19.37 -0.54 9.87
C SER A 2 19.84 0.73 9.16
N GLY A 3 20.08 0.65 7.85
CA GLY A 3 20.35 1.83 7.03
C GLY A 3 19.18 2.82 7.12
N GLN A 4 19.37 4.02 6.58
CA GLN A 4 18.30 5.00 6.44
C GLN A 4 17.14 4.39 5.66
N ILE A 5 15.91 4.68 6.08
CA ILE A 5 14.70 4.30 5.35
C ILE A 5 14.32 5.47 4.44
N ASP A 6 14.33 5.23 3.14
CA ASP A 6 14.01 6.22 2.13
C ASP A 6 12.50 6.18 1.79
N TRP A 7 11.89 4.99 1.86
CA TRP A 7 10.48 4.79 1.58
C TRP A 7 9.77 3.94 2.63
N LEU A 8 8.57 4.39 3.02
CA LEU A 8 7.60 3.58 3.79
C LEU A 8 6.50 3.10 2.86
N VAL A 9 6.51 1.81 2.55
CA VAL A 9 5.46 1.14 1.77
C VAL A 9 4.39 0.62 2.72
N VAL A 10 3.15 1.01 2.50
CA VAL A 10 2.00 0.64 3.35
C VAL A 10 1.01 -0.17 2.53
N GLY A 11 0.73 -1.39 2.94
CA GLY A 11 -0.33 -2.20 2.36
C GLY A 11 -1.58 -2.15 3.22
N LEU A 12 -2.66 -1.55 2.71
CA LEU A 12 -3.93 -1.45 3.43
C LEU A 12 -4.72 -2.75 3.37
N GLY A 13 -5.29 -3.13 4.51
CA GLY A 13 -6.14 -4.30 4.69
C GLY A 13 -6.67 -4.39 6.12
N ASN A 14 -7.71 -5.18 6.32
CA ASN A 14 -8.24 -5.52 7.64
C ASN A 14 -7.48 -6.74 8.21
N PRO A 15 -7.28 -6.80 9.54
CA PRO A 15 -6.63 -7.93 10.19
C PRO A 15 -7.55 -9.14 10.29
N GLY A 16 -6.93 -10.32 10.38
CA GLY A 16 -7.60 -11.58 10.65
C GLY A 16 -7.93 -12.39 9.40
N ALA A 17 -8.05 -13.71 9.59
CA ALA A 17 -8.26 -14.69 8.52
C ALA A 17 -9.55 -14.44 7.70
N LYS A 18 -10.57 -13.84 8.32
CA LYS A 18 -11.83 -13.50 7.66
C LYS A 18 -11.64 -12.57 6.46
N TYR A 19 -10.65 -11.68 6.50
CA TYR A 19 -10.43 -10.65 5.47
C TYR A 19 -9.29 -10.99 4.51
N GLN A 20 -8.53 -12.06 4.78
CA GLN A 20 -7.50 -12.53 3.87
C GLN A 20 -8.10 -12.93 2.52
N GLY A 21 -7.46 -12.52 1.43
CA GLY A 21 -7.93 -12.82 0.08
C GLY A 21 -9.26 -12.15 -0.25
N THR A 22 -9.52 -10.96 0.26
CA THR A 22 -10.65 -10.11 -0.15
C THR A 22 -10.14 -8.93 -0.99
N PRO A 23 -10.98 -8.34 -1.84
CA PRO A 23 -10.60 -7.14 -2.61
C PRO A 23 -10.07 -6.01 -1.73
N HIS A 24 -10.65 -5.80 -0.55
CA HIS A 24 -10.22 -4.73 0.37
C HIS A 24 -8.83 -4.93 0.97
N ASN A 25 -8.30 -6.15 0.91
CA ASN A 25 -6.95 -6.49 1.38
C ASN A 25 -5.90 -6.57 0.25
N VAL A 26 -6.27 -6.28 -1.01
CA VAL A 26 -5.33 -6.38 -2.13
C VAL A 26 -4.11 -5.48 -1.96
N GLY A 27 -4.25 -4.33 -1.29
CA GLY A 27 -3.11 -3.47 -0.96
C GLY A 27 -2.10 -4.16 -0.04
N ALA A 28 -2.57 -4.90 0.96
CA ALA A 28 -1.72 -5.72 1.81
C ALA A 28 -1.04 -6.86 1.04
N ASP A 29 -1.75 -7.46 0.09
CA ASP A 29 -1.19 -8.53 -0.77
C ASP A 29 -0.05 -7.99 -1.64
N VAL A 30 -0.19 -6.78 -2.22
CA VAL A 30 0.89 -6.12 -2.98
C VAL A 30 2.10 -5.82 -2.10
N ALA A 31 1.89 -5.28 -0.90
CA ALA A 31 2.99 -4.99 0.03
C ALA A 31 3.72 -6.26 0.48
N ASN A 32 3.01 -7.36 0.70
CA ASN A 32 3.61 -8.67 0.96
C ASN A 32 4.42 -9.18 -0.24
N ALA A 33 3.91 -9.02 -1.46
CA ALA A 33 4.63 -9.39 -2.68
C ALA A 33 5.94 -8.60 -2.82
N LEU A 34 5.92 -7.29 -2.54
CA LEU A 34 7.12 -6.46 -2.53
C LEU A 34 8.14 -6.91 -1.48
N ALA A 35 7.69 -7.17 -0.26
CA ALA A 35 8.57 -7.68 0.80
C ALA A 35 9.23 -9.01 0.41
N ALA A 36 8.50 -9.90 -0.26
CA ALA A 36 9.04 -11.17 -0.76
C ALA A 36 10.02 -10.96 -1.93
N ARG A 37 9.70 -10.10 -2.91
CA ARG A 37 10.59 -9.76 -4.04
C ARG A 37 11.92 -9.17 -3.58
N TRP A 38 11.89 -8.33 -2.54
CA TRP A 38 13.07 -7.70 -1.97
C TRP A 38 13.77 -8.54 -0.91
N GLU A 39 13.32 -9.78 -0.71
CA GLU A 39 13.88 -10.72 0.26
C GLU A 39 14.02 -10.12 1.66
N LEU A 40 13.04 -9.30 2.05
CA LEU A 40 13.07 -8.65 3.36
C LEU A 40 12.94 -9.66 4.50
N PRO A 41 13.55 -9.41 5.66
CA PRO A 41 13.45 -10.28 6.82
C PRO A 41 12.00 -10.50 7.27
N LYS A 42 11.77 -11.54 8.07
CA LYS A 42 10.46 -11.79 8.67
C LYS A 42 9.95 -10.54 9.39
N ALA A 43 8.72 -10.12 9.08
CA ALA A 43 8.11 -8.95 9.70
C ALA A 43 7.94 -9.14 11.22
N LYS A 44 8.11 -8.04 11.95
CA LYS A 44 7.94 -7.97 13.40
C LYS A 44 6.70 -7.17 13.74
N GLN A 45 6.06 -7.51 14.84
CA GLN A 45 4.90 -6.76 15.34
C GLN A 45 5.37 -5.45 15.99
N ARG A 46 4.99 -4.32 15.38
CA ARG A 46 5.29 -2.96 15.87
C ARG A 46 4.30 -1.96 15.25
N TYR A 47 4.11 -0.82 15.87
CA TYR A 47 3.22 0.26 15.38
C TYR A 47 1.79 -0.23 15.11
N ARG A 48 1.23 -1.12 15.93
CA ARG A 48 -0.06 -1.78 15.67
C ARG A 48 -0.13 -2.43 14.29
N GLY A 49 0.98 -2.97 13.80
CA GLY A 49 1.14 -3.56 12.48
C GLY A 49 2.24 -4.59 12.44
N LEU A 50 2.44 -5.16 11.27
CA LEU A 50 3.58 -6.00 10.93
C LEU A 50 4.53 -5.18 10.05
N ILE A 51 5.78 -5.02 10.48
CA ILE A 51 6.78 -4.23 9.77
C ILE A 51 8.04 -5.04 9.50
N THR A 52 8.59 -4.88 8.31
CA THR A 52 9.92 -5.36 7.93
C THR A 52 10.69 -4.24 7.25
N GLN A 53 12.02 -4.30 7.32
CA GLN A 53 12.91 -3.26 6.80
C GLN A 53 14.11 -3.90 6.11
N GLY A 54 14.59 -3.26 5.07
CA GLY A 54 15.77 -3.68 4.34
C GLY A 54 16.06 -2.79 3.14
N THR A 55 16.58 -3.38 2.08
CA THR A 55 16.89 -2.68 0.84
C THR A 55 16.00 -3.21 -0.28
N ALA A 56 15.40 -2.32 -1.04
CA ALA A 56 14.68 -2.70 -2.25
C ALA A 56 15.65 -3.23 -3.30
N LEU A 57 15.36 -4.41 -3.86
CA LEU A 57 16.15 -5.05 -4.91
C LEU A 57 15.63 -4.59 -6.29
N ILE A 58 15.81 -3.31 -6.60
CA ILE A 58 15.37 -2.69 -7.86
C ILE A 58 16.47 -1.84 -8.46
N GLY A 59 16.69 -1.96 -9.77
CA GLY A 59 17.48 -1.03 -10.60
C GLY A 59 18.97 -0.94 -10.33
N GLY A 60 19.53 -1.71 -9.40
CA GLY A 60 20.96 -1.61 -9.06
C GLY A 60 21.27 -0.42 -8.13
N PRO A 61 22.51 0.14 -8.14
CA PRO A 61 22.85 1.30 -7.33
C PRO A 61 22.13 2.60 -7.78
N PRO A 62 21.75 3.52 -6.86
CA PRO A 62 21.95 3.43 -5.42
C PRO A 62 21.01 2.42 -4.74
N LYS A 63 21.40 1.96 -3.54
CA LYS A 63 20.54 1.09 -2.72
C LYS A 63 19.46 1.94 -2.05
N ILE A 64 18.21 1.56 -2.21
CA ILE A 64 17.05 2.26 -1.64
C ILE A 64 16.61 1.55 -0.35
N GLY A 65 16.68 2.25 0.77
CA GLY A 65 16.21 1.75 2.06
C GLY A 65 14.68 1.75 2.13
N VAL A 66 14.09 0.62 2.46
CA VAL A 66 12.63 0.46 2.50
C VAL A 66 12.15 -0.13 3.82
N ALA A 67 10.98 0.33 4.25
CA ALA A 67 10.17 -0.34 5.25
C ALA A 67 8.83 -0.72 4.63
N VAL A 68 8.37 -1.94 4.87
CA VAL A 68 7.05 -2.42 4.47
C VAL A 68 6.20 -2.62 5.72
N LEU A 69 5.08 -1.91 5.79
CA LEU A 69 4.15 -1.91 6.94
C LEU A 69 2.78 -2.42 6.52
N LEU A 70 2.29 -3.40 7.24
CA LEU A 70 0.93 -3.93 7.15
C LEU A 70 0.20 -3.56 8.43
N PRO A 71 -0.65 -2.51 8.46
CA PRO A 71 -1.48 -2.21 9.61
C PRO A 71 -2.28 -3.44 10.05
N GLN A 72 -2.29 -3.71 11.35
CA GLN A 72 -3.10 -4.77 11.97
C GLN A 72 -4.26 -4.14 12.75
N THR A 73 -4.69 -2.98 12.33
CA THR A 73 -5.90 -2.27 12.76
C THR A 73 -7.01 -2.52 11.75
N TYR A 74 -8.25 -2.26 12.12
CA TYR A 74 -9.31 -2.15 11.13
C TYR A 74 -8.99 -1.02 10.14
N MET A 75 -9.54 -1.13 8.92
CA MET A 75 -9.25 -0.22 7.81
C MET A 75 -9.38 1.26 8.20
N ASN A 76 -10.45 1.64 8.87
CA ASN A 76 -10.71 3.02 9.31
C ASN A 76 -9.78 3.52 10.43
N GLU A 77 -8.87 2.69 10.92
CA GLU A 77 -7.87 3.03 11.92
C GLU A 77 -6.41 2.86 11.42
N SER A 78 -6.22 2.62 10.11
CA SER A 78 -4.91 2.38 9.52
C SER A 78 -3.88 3.48 9.84
N GLY A 79 -4.31 4.72 9.92
CA GLY A 79 -3.44 5.86 10.26
C GLY A 79 -2.81 5.76 11.65
N LYS A 80 -3.46 5.07 12.61
CA LYS A 80 -2.91 4.83 13.96
C LYS A 80 -1.69 3.89 13.95
N SER A 81 -1.51 3.15 12.86
CA SER A 81 -0.31 2.34 12.60
C SER A 81 0.74 3.13 11.82
N VAL A 82 0.32 3.82 10.77
CA VAL A 82 1.23 4.49 9.82
C VAL A 82 1.90 5.71 10.43
N SER A 83 1.17 6.54 11.18
CA SER A 83 1.70 7.80 11.73
C SER A 83 2.87 7.58 12.70
N PRO A 84 2.80 6.71 13.72
CA PRO A 84 3.94 6.45 14.58
C PRO A 84 5.10 5.77 13.86
N ALA A 85 4.84 4.89 12.89
CA ALA A 85 5.89 4.26 12.09
C ALA A 85 6.65 5.30 11.27
N ARG A 86 5.94 6.17 10.55
CA ARG A 86 6.53 7.27 9.79
C ARG A 86 7.39 8.17 10.69
N GLY A 87 6.88 8.57 11.85
CA GLY A 87 7.59 9.46 12.76
C GLY A 87 8.90 8.87 13.28
N GLU A 88 8.90 7.62 13.70
CA GLU A 88 10.09 6.96 14.21
C GLU A 88 11.11 6.66 13.11
N LEU A 89 10.65 6.25 11.93
CA LEU A 89 11.51 6.00 10.77
C LEU A 89 11.98 7.30 10.09
N ARG A 90 11.45 8.45 10.49
CA ARG A 90 11.76 9.78 9.94
C ARG A 90 11.52 9.86 8.44
N VAL A 91 10.43 9.24 7.99
CA VAL A 91 10.03 9.27 6.58
C VAL A 91 9.05 10.43 6.35
N GLU A 92 9.31 11.27 5.37
CA GLU A 92 8.42 12.36 5.01
C GLU A 92 7.14 11.84 4.29
N PRO A 93 6.00 12.56 4.35
CA PRO A 93 4.75 12.10 3.74
C PRO A 93 4.87 11.78 2.25
N ASP A 94 5.63 12.55 1.50
CA ASP A 94 5.91 12.34 0.07
C ASP A 94 6.81 11.12 -0.23
N ARG A 95 7.32 10.47 0.80
CA ARG A 95 8.06 9.21 0.75
C ARG A 95 7.25 8.03 1.32
N ILE A 96 5.95 8.22 1.51
CA ILE A 96 5.01 7.14 1.83
C ILE A 96 4.35 6.68 0.54
N LEU A 97 4.37 5.37 0.30
CA LEU A 97 3.67 4.71 -0.80
C LEU A 97 2.58 3.80 -0.25
N VAL A 98 1.32 4.11 -0.53
CA VAL A 98 0.16 3.36 -0.05
C VAL A 98 -0.43 2.52 -1.16
N CYS A 99 -0.48 1.20 -0.97
CA CYS A 99 -1.17 0.27 -1.85
C CYS A 99 -2.57 0.02 -1.31
N HIS A 100 -3.61 0.20 -2.14
CA HIS A 100 -5.00 0.03 -1.73
C HIS A 100 -5.92 -0.34 -2.90
N ASP A 101 -7.07 -0.93 -2.57
CA ASP A 101 -8.13 -1.20 -3.52
C ASP A 101 -8.80 0.10 -4.01
N GLU A 102 -9.26 0.10 -5.26
CA GLU A 102 -9.96 1.22 -5.88
C GLU A 102 -11.16 0.71 -6.67
N ILE A 103 -12.35 1.03 -6.19
CA ILE A 103 -13.61 0.58 -6.82
C ILE A 103 -13.97 1.35 -8.09
N ASP A 104 -13.47 2.58 -8.25
CA ASP A 104 -13.73 3.42 -9.43
C ASP A 104 -12.74 3.17 -10.58
N THR A 105 -11.88 2.18 -10.42
CA THR A 105 -10.97 1.69 -11.47
C THR A 105 -11.39 0.27 -11.87
N PRO A 106 -11.51 -0.03 -13.18
CA PRO A 106 -11.85 -1.37 -13.64
C PRO A 106 -10.92 -2.43 -13.07
N PHE A 107 -11.45 -3.64 -12.85
CA PHE A 107 -10.63 -4.76 -12.37
C PHE A 107 -9.44 -5.01 -13.30
N GLY A 108 -8.27 -5.21 -12.71
CA GLY A 108 -7.03 -5.51 -13.43
C GLY A 108 -6.21 -4.27 -13.81
N GLU A 109 -6.79 -3.07 -13.75
CA GLU A 109 -6.03 -1.84 -13.97
C GLU A 109 -5.30 -1.38 -12.70
N VAL A 110 -4.08 -0.91 -12.87
CA VAL A 110 -3.28 -0.28 -11.81
C VAL A 110 -3.00 1.16 -12.20
N ARG A 111 -3.26 2.09 -11.29
CA ARG A 111 -3.02 3.52 -11.49
C ARG A 111 -2.23 4.09 -10.32
N THR A 112 -1.28 4.97 -10.62
CA THR A 112 -0.54 5.74 -9.61
C THR A 112 -1.21 7.09 -9.37
N LYS A 113 -1.09 7.61 -8.15
CA LYS A 113 -1.55 8.97 -7.81
C LYS A 113 -0.72 9.54 -6.67
N PHE A 114 -0.50 10.84 -6.71
CA PHE A 114 0.05 11.61 -5.59
C PHE A 114 -1.00 12.59 -5.07
N GLY A 115 -1.22 12.61 -3.76
CA GLY A 115 -2.14 13.53 -3.12
C GLY A 115 -3.60 13.43 -3.59
N GLY A 116 -4.35 14.50 -3.37
CA GLY A 116 -5.72 14.69 -3.87
C GLY A 116 -6.81 13.89 -3.16
N GLY A 117 -7.97 13.77 -3.83
CA GLY A 117 -9.16 13.14 -3.27
C GLY A 117 -8.98 11.66 -2.92
N LEU A 118 -9.69 11.19 -1.91
CA LEU A 118 -9.53 9.85 -1.31
C LEU A 118 -10.60 8.83 -1.76
N ALA A 119 -11.48 9.23 -2.68
CA ALA A 119 -12.55 8.39 -3.25
C ALA A 119 -13.42 7.65 -2.20
N GLY A 120 -13.60 8.23 -1.03
CA GLY A 120 -14.37 7.61 0.05
C GLY A 120 -13.66 6.47 0.80
N HIS A 121 -12.46 6.08 0.43
CA HIS A 121 -11.71 4.97 1.03
C HIS A 121 -11.36 5.23 2.50
N ASN A 122 -11.91 4.42 3.41
CA ASN A 122 -11.78 4.63 4.86
C ASN A 122 -10.33 4.55 5.38
N GLY A 123 -9.52 3.68 4.82
CA GLY A 123 -8.08 3.61 5.15
C GLY A 123 -7.34 4.90 4.79
N LEU A 124 -7.58 5.43 3.61
CA LEU A 124 -6.98 6.69 3.16
C LEU A 124 -7.46 7.88 4.00
N LYS A 125 -8.74 7.92 4.39
CA LYS A 125 -9.26 8.94 5.31
C LYS A 125 -8.55 8.89 6.66
N SER A 126 -8.33 7.69 7.19
CA SER A 126 -7.59 7.48 8.44
C SER A 126 -6.14 7.95 8.33
N LEU A 127 -5.46 7.65 7.22
CA LEU A 127 -4.10 8.13 6.98
C LEU A 127 -4.06 9.66 6.95
N LYS A 128 -4.92 10.30 6.16
CA LYS A 128 -4.99 11.76 6.08
C LYS A 128 -5.22 12.40 7.46
N ALA A 129 -6.14 11.86 8.25
CA ALA A 129 -6.44 12.37 9.58
C ALA A 129 -5.24 12.29 10.54
N GLN A 130 -4.48 11.20 10.50
CA GLN A 130 -3.35 10.96 11.40
C GLN A 130 -2.03 11.58 10.92
N LEU A 131 -1.83 11.71 9.60
CA LEU A 131 -0.65 12.33 9.01
C LEU A 131 -0.78 13.86 8.88
N GLY A 132 -2.01 14.39 8.91
CA GLY A 132 -2.31 15.81 8.69
C GLY A 132 -2.26 16.23 7.21
N THR A 133 -2.01 15.31 6.29
CA THR A 133 -1.93 15.57 4.86
C THR A 133 -2.37 14.34 4.06
N ALA A 134 -2.77 14.57 2.80
CA ALA A 134 -2.98 13.52 1.81
C ALA A 134 -1.84 13.45 0.77
N ASP A 135 -0.76 14.20 0.96
CA ASP A 135 0.36 14.30 0.03
C ASP A 135 1.31 13.11 0.21
N PHE A 136 0.81 11.93 -0.14
CA PHE A 136 1.53 10.67 -0.22
C PHE A 136 1.22 9.99 -1.55
N HIS A 137 2.13 9.11 -1.98
CA HIS A 137 1.96 8.32 -3.19
C HIS A 137 1.00 7.16 -2.97
N ARG A 138 0.27 6.78 -4.01
CA ARG A 138 -0.68 5.66 -3.99
C ARG A 138 -0.53 4.77 -5.22
N ILE A 139 -0.57 3.46 -4.99
CA ILE A 139 -0.86 2.45 -6.00
C ILE A 139 -2.32 2.08 -5.86
N ARG A 140 -3.12 2.45 -6.83
CA ARG A 140 -4.57 2.22 -6.88
C ARG A 140 -4.83 0.95 -7.67
N LEU A 141 -5.27 -0.09 -6.97
CA LEU A 141 -5.51 -1.41 -7.54
C LEU A 141 -6.99 -1.53 -7.91
N GLY A 142 -7.29 -1.53 -9.18
CA GLY A 142 -8.65 -1.63 -9.69
C GLY A 142 -9.28 -2.97 -9.33
N VAL A 143 -10.30 -2.90 -8.46
CA VAL A 143 -11.09 -4.08 -8.08
C VAL A 143 -12.48 -4.08 -8.73
N GLY A 144 -12.81 -3.00 -9.44
CA GLY A 144 -14.13 -2.78 -10.00
C GLY A 144 -15.17 -2.41 -8.94
N ARG A 145 -16.37 -2.12 -9.42
CA ARG A 145 -17.49 -1.68 -8.58
C ARG A 145 -18.67 -2.63 -8.76
N PRO A 146 -19.45 -2.92 -7.70
CA PRO A 146 -20.76 -3.56 -7.88
C PRO A 146 -21.71 -2.62 -8.62
N ASP A 147 -22.76 -3.18 -9.24
CA ASP A 147 -23.80 -2.41 -9.91
C ASP A 147 -24.74 -1.74 -8.89
N SER A 148 -24.17 -0.95 -7.99
CA SER A 148 -24.87 -0.22 -6.94
C SER A 148 -23.98 0.88 -6.35
N THR A 149 -24.63 1.96 -5.90
CA THR A 149 -24.01 3.01 -5.09
C THR A 149 -24.34 2.89 -3.60
N ASP A 150 -25.15 1.90 -3.22
CA ASP A 150 -25.48 1.62 -1.82
C ASP A 150 -24.22 1.27 -1.02
N PRO A 151 -23.89 2.01 0.07
CA PRO A 151 -22.70 1.78 0.86
C PRO A 151 -22.58 0.37 1.44
N GLU A 152 -23.71 -0.27 1.81
CA GLU A 152 -23.72 -1.63 2.35
C GLU A 152 -23.37 -2.66 1.25
N ILE A 153 -23.88 -2.46 0.03
CA ILE A 153 -23.57 -3.32 -1.11
C ILE A 153 -22.10 -3.16 -1.52
N VAL A 154 -21.61 -1.92 -1.56
CA VAL A 154 -20.19 -1.64 -1.85
C VAL A 154 -19.28 -2.26 -0.80
N ALA A 155 -19.60 -2.10 0.49
CA ALA A 155 -18.84 -2.73 1.57
C ALA A 155 -18.84 -4.26 1.47
N ALA A 156 -19.99 -4.88 1.22
CA ALA A 156 -20.09 -6.32 1.02
C ALA A 156 -19.27 -6.82 -0.18
N TYR A 157 -19.18 -6.01 -1.24
CA TYR A 157 -18.37 -6.32 -2.43
C TYR A 157 -16.88 -6.39 -2.10
N VAL A 158 -16.31 -5.37 -1.45
CA VAL A 158 -14.87 -5.31 -1.16
C VAL A 158 -14.45 -6.21 0.01
N LEU A 159 -15.37 -6.51 0.93
CA LEU A 159 -15.14 -7.40 2.08
C LEU A 159 -15.48 -8.88 1.79
N GLY A 160 -16.09 -9.15 0.65
CA GLY A 160 -16.42 -10.49 0.20
C GLY A 160 -15.24 -11.20 -0.47
N ARG A 161 -15.50 -12.41 -0.96
CA ARG A 161 -14.51 -13.15 -1.75
C ARG A 161 -14.36 -12.55 -3.13
N TRP A 162 -13.17 -12.69 -3.72
CA TRP A 162 -12.96 -12.40 -5.13
C TRP A 162 -13.93 -13.18 -6.00
N ARG A 163 -14.51 -12.50 -7.00
CA ARG A 163 -15.33 -13.13 -8.05
C ARG A 163 -14.49 -13.55 -9.25
N GLN A 164 -13.29 -12.99 -9.36
CA GLN A 164 -12.35 -13.25 -10.44
C GLN A 164 -11.49 -14.49 -10.13
N PRO A 165 -10.97 -15.16 -11.17
CA PRO A 165 -10.04 -16.28 -11.02
C PRO A 165 -8.80 -15.87 -10.24
N LYS A 166 -8.24 -16.81 -9.46
CA LYS A 166 -7.01 -16.56 -8.67
C LYS A 166 -5.84 -16.08 -9.53
N SER A 167 -5.71 -16.58 -10.75
CA SER A 167 -4.66 -16.16 -11.68
C SER A 167 -4.77 -14.69 -12.09
N GLU A 168 -5.98 -14.19 -12.28
CA GLU A 168 -6.21 -12.77 -12.62
C GLU A 168 -5.97 -11.86 -11.40
N VAL A 169 -6.36 -12.31 -10.21
CA VAL A 169 -6.06 -11.60 -8.96
C VAL A 169 -4.55 -11.54 -8.72
N GLN A 170 -3.84 -12.65 -8.96
CA GLN A 170 -2.38 -12.67 -8.85
C GLN A 170 -1.72 -11.72 -9.86
N ALA A 171 -2.23 -11.68 -11.09
CA ALA A 171 -1.74 -10.74 -12.11
C ALA A 171 -1.94 -9.27 -11.69
N LEU A 172 -3.06 -8.94 -11.03
CA LEU A 172 -3.29 -7.61 -10.46
C LEU A 172 -2.28 -7.27 -9.35
N ILE A 173 -2.01 -8.23 -8.45
CA ILE A 173 -1.03 -8.06 -7.37
C ILE A 173 0.37 -7.84 -7.97
N ASP A 174 0.77 -8.64 -8.95
CA ASP A 174 2.08 -8.52 -9.60
C ASP A 174 2.22 -7.18 -10.33
N ALA A 175 1.18 -6.75 -11.07
CA ALA A 175 1.16 -5.44 -11.72
C ALA A 175 1.23 -4.28 -10.71
N GLY A 176 0.59 -4.42 -9.55
CA GLY A 176 0.68 -3.46 -8.45
C GLY A 176 2.10 -3.35 -7.90
N ALA A 177 2.77 -4.48 -7.71
CA ALA A 177 4.15 -4.51 -7.27
C ALA A 177 5.10 -3.89 -8.31
N ASP A 178 4.93 -4.19 -9.59
CA ASP A 178 5.70 -3.59 -10.69
C ASP A 178 5.53 -2.06 -10.72
N ALA A 179 4.30 -1.58 -10.57
CA ALA A 179 4.02 -0.15 -10.52
C ALA A 179 4.65 0.54 -9.30
N ALA A 180 4.67 -0.12 -8.15
CA ALA A 180 5.31 0.38 -6.94
C ALA A 180 6.82 0.49 -7.10
N GLU A 181 7.48 -0.54 -7.63
CA GLU A 181 8.92 -0.53 -7.91
C GLU A 181 9.30 0.57 -8.90
N LYS A 182 8.54 0.69 -9.98
CA LYS A 182 8.75 1.76 -10.98
C LYS A 182 8.62 3.15 -10.34
N LEU A 183 7.59 3.38 -9.54
CA LEU A 183 7.37 4.68 -8.89
C LEU A 183 8.52 5.04 -7.94
N ILE A 184 8.98 4.10 -7.12
CA ILE A 184 10.10 4.29 -6.20
C ILE A 184 11.37 4.63 -6.99
N LEU A 185 11.68 3.86 -8.03
CA LEU A 185 12.88 4.05 -8.84
C LEU A 185 12.87 5.40 -9.58
N ASP A 186 11.75 5.77 -10.21
CA ASP A 186 11.60 7.03 -10.94
C ASP A 186 11.73 8.23 -10.00
N SER A 187 11.16 8.15 -8.79
CA SER A 187 11.22 9.21 -7.78
C SER A 187 12.63 9.43 -7.25
N ASP A 188 13.40 8.38 -7.03
CA ASP A 188 14.77 8.49 -6.56
C ASP A 188 15.73 8.96 -7.66
N THR A 189 15.55 8.51 -8.91
CA THR A 189 16.33 8.98 -10.04
C THR A 189 16.14 10.48 -10.29
N ASN A 190 14.91 10.98 -10.17
CA ASN A 190 14.61 12.40 -10.32
C ASN A 190 15.21 13.24 -9.18
N ALA A 191 15.24 12.71 -7.94
CA ALA A 191 15.86 13.40 -6.81
C ALA A 191 17.39 13.56 -6.97
N LEU A 192 18.08 12.60 -7.63
CA LEU A 192 19.51 12.66 -7.93
C LEU A 192 19.84 13.58 -9.12
N SER A 193 18.84 13.90 -9.94
CA SER A 193 19.00 14.74 -11.14
C SER A 193 18.58 16.20 -10.92
N ALA A 194 18.10 16.56 -9.74
CA ALA A 194 17.77 17.92 -9.39
C ALA A 194 19.06 18.70 -9.10
N PRO A 195 19.22 19.93 -9.69
CA PRO A 195 20.44 20.73 -9.56
C PRO A 195 20.68 21.30 -8.18
#